data_477003cee5c30997d137bb8c4816c4c1
#
_entry.id   477003cee5c30997d137bb8c4816c4c1
#
_cell.length_a   1.000
_cell.length_b   1.000
_cell.length_c   1.000
_cell.angle_alpha   90.00
_cell.angle_beta   90.00
_cell.angle_gamma   90.00
#
_symmetry.space_group_name_H-M   'P 1'
#
loop_
_entity.id
_entity.type
_entity.pdbx_description
1 polymer ?
#
loop_
_entity_poly.entity_id
_entity_poly.type
_entity_poly.pdbx_seq_one_letter_code
_entity_poly.pdbx_strand_id
1 'polypeptide(L)'
;MPEDVLPVIGSIALAVVIAVVIAVVATAVVALVLRSVGKRKTWARLLIRRLRIPFRVLLMTIAVWAALAATVTADPWPGLVQRVFQIATIGAAAWVIGSLFVFLEDLGAERYRTDTADNRRARRLRTQMTIIRRVAVAAVVVIAIGASLLTFPEARTAGASLLASAGVLSIVAGLAAQSSLTNIFAGMQLAFSDAIRLDDVVIVETEWGRIEEITLTYVVVHLWDDRRLVLPTNYFTTQPFQNWTRTGSELLGAVELDLDWRVSPERMREELHRMLEETDLWDRRTSVLQVTDATGGFVRIRVLVTAKDAPTLFDLRCYVRERLVSWLHENDPVALPRQRVEMEREPAPAATPRRHGSSAPDNLFSGDERSNERGAMFTGLIDLRDTPKRNTPKRELPPRD
;
A
#
# COMPACT_ATOMS: atom_id res chain seq x y z
N MET A 1 8.05 -30.06 71.20
CA MET A 1 7.33 -29.64 69.98
C MET A 1 7.18 -28.14 70.11
N PRO A 2 7.61 -27.34 69.15
CA PRO A 2 7.68 -25.90 69.32
C PRO A 2 6.24 -25.35 69.36
N GLU A 3 5.91 -24.64 70.46
CA GLU A 3 4.62 -23.94 70.68
C GLU A 3 4.34 -22.83 69.65
N ASP A 4 5.33 -22.49 68.81
CA ASP A 4 5.24 -21.42 67.85
C ASP A 4 4.70 -21.87 66.44
N VAL A 5 4.48 -23.16 66.20
CA VAL A 5 4.06 -23.68 64.87
C VAL A 5 2.56 -23.46 64.65
N LEU A 6 1.74 -23.57 65.66
CA LEU A 6 0.28 -23.42 65.57
C LEU A 6 -0.14 -21.98 65.18
N PRO A 7 0.40 -20.88 65.75
CA PRO A 7 0.05 -19.52 65.34
C PRO A 7 0.51 -19.17 63.93
N VAL A 8 1.67 -19.72 63.51
CA VAL A 8 2.18 -19.50 62.12
C VAL A 8 1.29 -20.18 61.07
N ILE A 9 0.87 -21.45 61.33
CA ILE A 9 -0.05 -22.15 60.44
C ILE A 9 -1.41 -21.42 60.40
N GLY A 10 -1.89 -20.91 61.52
CA GLY A 10 -3.14 -20.11 61.61
C GLY A 10 -3.08 -18.82 60.80
N SER A 11 -1.94 -18.10 60.86
CA SER A 11 -1.74 -16.85 60.09
C SER A 11 -1.65 -17.11 58.56
N ILE A 12 -0.97 -18.17 58.16
CA ILE A 12 -0.91 -18.59 56.74
C ILE A 12 -2.29 -18.99 56.23
N ALA A 13 -3.02 -19.82 56.99
CA ALA A 13 -4.37 -20.24 56.62
C ALA A 13 -5.33 -19.04 56.49
N LEU A 14 -5.29 -18.10 57.41
CA LEU A 14 -6.07 -16.88 57.38
C LEU A 14 -5.73 -16.00 56.15
N ALA A 15 -4.45 -15.80 55.89
CA ALA A 15 -3.99 -15.01 54.71
C ALA A 15 -4.46 -15.64 53.38
N VAL A 16 -4.35 -16.96 53.27
CA VAL A 16 -4.83 -17.70 52.05
C VAL A 16 -6.35 -17.58 51.93
N VAL A 17 -7.10 -17.71 53.02
CA VAL A 17 -8.56 -17.56 52.98
C VAL A 17 -8.95 -16.14 52.55
N ILE A 18 -8.32 -15.12 53.10
CA ILE A 18 -8.53 -13.72 52.73
C ILE A 18 -8.20 -13.51 51.21
N ALA A 19 -7.09 -14.02 50.74
CA ALA A 19 -6.67 -13.89 49.37
C ALA A 19 -7.66 -14.57 48.40
N VAL A 20 -8.15 -15.77 48.75
CA VAL A 20 -9.17 -16.50 47.98
C VAL A 20 -10.47 -15.71 47.96
N VAL A 21 -10.90 -15.17 49.10
CA VAL A 21 -12.13 -14.35 49.19
C VAL A 21 -11.99 -13.11 48.30
N ILE A 22 -10.88 -12.39 48.38
CA ILE A 22 -10.61 -11.22 47.53
C ILE A 22 -10.63 -11.62 46.03
N ALA A 23 -9.99 -12.71 45.62
CA ALA A 23 -10.00 -13.19 44.25
C ALA A 23 -11.41 -13.57 43.76
N VAL A 24 -12.22 -14.21 44.63
CA VAL A 24 -13.59 -14.57 44.30
C VAL A 24 -14.47 -13.31 44.18
N VAL A 25 -14.35 -12.36 45.09
CA VAL A 25 -15.08 -11.10 45.04
C VAL A 25 -14.68 -10.30 43.80
N ALA A 26 -13.38 -10.16 43.51
CA ALA A 26 -12.90 -9.48 42.30
C ALA A 26 -13.44 -10.12 41.00
N THR A 27 -13.39 -11.46 40.90
CA THR A 27 -13.98 -12.17 39.76
C THR A 27 -15.48 -12.04 39.66
N ALA A 28 -16.18 -11.99 40.81
CA ALA A 28 -17.64 -11.79 40.85
C ALA A 28 -18.03 -10.38 40.42
N VAL A 29 -17.29 -9.36 40.85
CA VAL A 29 -17.49 -7.96 40.45
C VAL A 29 -17.27 -7.80 38.94
N VAL A 30 -16.13 -8.30 38.40
CA VAL A 30 -15.90 -8.30 36.97
C VAL A 30 -17.01 -9.02 36.19
N ALA A 31 -17.43 -10.18 36.67
CA ALA A 31 -18.54 -10.92 36.04
C ALA A 31 -19.89 -10.16 36.12
N LEU A 32 -20.14 -9.41 37.22
CA LEU A 32 -21.34 -8.60 37.38
C LEU A 32 -21.35 -7.41 36.41
N VAL A 33 -20.23 -6.68 36.32
CA VAL A 33 -20.05 -5.57 35.39
C VAL A 33 -20.21 -6.06 33.93
N LEU A 34 -19.54 -7.13 33.56
CA LEU A 34 -19.66 -7.71 32.23
C LEU A 34 -21.06 -8.24 31.94
N ARG A 35 -21.78 -8.77 32.95
CA ARG A 35 -23.20 -9.19 32.80
C ARG A 35 -24.14 -8.01 32.58
N SER A 36 -23.92 -6.88 33.27
CA SER A 36 -24.72 -5.67 33.05
C SER A 36 -24.56 -5.11 31.65
N VAL A 37 -23.32 -5.14 31.12
CA VAL A 37 -23.02 -4.81 29.71
C VAL A 37 -23.57 -5.87 28.76
N GLY A 38 -23.50 -7.16 29.15
CA GLY A 38 -23.93 -8.31 28.35
C GLY A 38 -25.46 -8.41 28.19
N LYS A 39 -26.25 -7.71 29.00
CA LYS A 39 -27.72 -7.59 28.79
C LYS A 39 -28.03 -6.87 27.47
N ARG A 40 -27.15 -6.02 26.98
CA ARG A 40 -27.33 -5.23 25.75
C ARG A 40 -26.46 -5.69 24.56
N LYS A 41 -25.39 -6.48 24.80
CA LYS A 41 -24.42 -6.86 23.75
C LYS A 41 -24.04 -8.34 23.82
N THR A 42 -24.18 -9.05 22.70
CA THR A 42 -23.91 -10.51 22.59
C THR A 42 -22.46 -10.88 22.88
N TRP A 43 -21.50 -10.04 22.45
CA TRP A 43 -20.07 -10.28 22.67
C TRP A 43 -19.69 -10.42 24.16
N ALA A 44 -20.34 -9.66 25.05
CA ALA A 44 -20.01 -9.72 26.47
C ALA A 44 -20.47 -11.03 27.11
N ARG A 45 -21.57 -11.63 26.63
CA ARG A 45 -22.00 -12.97 27.05
C ARG A 45 -21.05 -14.06 26.66
N LEU A 46 -20.52 -13.99 25.45
CA LEU A 46 -19.49 -14.93 24.95
C LEU A 46 -18.18 -14.81 25.73
N LEU A 47 -17.73 -13.57 25.98
CA LEU A 47 -16.54 -13.28 26.77
C LEU A 47 -16.64 -13.93 28.17
N ILE A 48 -17.77 -13.69 28.89
CA ILE A 48 -17.97 -14.27 30.18
C ILE A 48 -17.97 -15.80 30.13
N ARG A 49 -18.62 -16.39 29.14
CA ARG A 49 -18.68 -17.84 28.98
C ARG A 49 -17.32 -18.49 28.82
N ARG A 50 -16.42 -17.86 28.09
CA ARG A 50 -15.11 -18.43 27.75
C ARG A 50 -14.01 -18.05 28.75
N LEU A 51 -13.99 -16.80 29.24
CA LEU A 51 -12.88 -16.32 30.07
C LEU A 51 -13.15 -16.45 31.59
N ARG A 52 -14.39 -16.66 32.04
CA ARG A 52 -14.71 -16.68 33.46
C ARG A 52 -13.88 -17.68 34.28
N ILE A 53 -13.71 -18.91 33.76
CA ILE A 53 -12.99 -19.97 34.49
C ILE A 53 -11.50 -19.72 34.45
N PRO A 54 -10.84 -19.53 33.26
CA PRO A 54 -9.40 -19.28 33.20
C PRO A 54 -8.97 -18.03 33.98
N PHE A 55 -9.74 -16.95 33.89
CA PHE A 55 -9.45 -15.70 34.61
C PHE A 55 -9.58 -15.86 36.12
N ARG A 56 -10.57 -16.63 36.58
CA ARG A 56 -10.75 -16.94 38.01
C ARG A 56 -9.55 -17.76 38.52
N VAL A 57 -9.14 -18.78 37.77
CA VAL A 57 -7.98 -19.61 38.14
C VAL A 57 -6.71 -18.76 38.22
N LEU A 58 -6.47 -17.89 37.24
CA LEU A 58 -5.32 -16.99 37.23
C LEU A 58 -5.31 -16.06 38.44
N LEU A 59 -6.43 -15.41 38.75
CA LEU A 59 -6.51 -14.52 39.89
C LEU A 59 -6.38 -15.28 41.24
N MET A 60 -6.95 -16.49 41.34
CA MET A 60 -6.80 -17.33 42.54
C MET A 60 -5.32 -17.74 42.72
N THR A 61 -4.65 -18.18 41.66
CA THR A 61 -3.22 -18.57 41.69
C THR A 61 -2.37 -17.40 42.16
N ILE A 62 -2.56 -16.22 41.59
CA ILE A 62 -1.81 -14.99 41.96
C ILE A 62 -2.10 -14.59 43.40
N ALA A 63 -3.37 -14.62 43.82
CA ALA A 63 -3.78 -14.21 45.17
C ALA A 63 -3.19 -15.14 46.26
N VAL A 64 -3.29 -16.46 46.00
CA VAL A 64 -2.70 -17.45 46.93
C VAL A 64 -1.19 -17.34 46.98
N TRP A 65 -0.54 -17.15 45.81
CA TRP A 65 0.91 -16.94 45.77
C TRP A 65 1.33 -15.69 46.54
N ALA A 66 0.65 -14.55 46.31
CA ALA A 66 0.91 -13.31 47.04
C ALA A 66 0.72 -13.47 48.58
N ALA A 67 -0.33 -14.18 49.01
CA ALA A 67 -0.60 -14.46 50.41
C ALA A 67 0.54 -15.32 51.04
N LEU A 68 0.95 -16.37 50.33
CA LEU A 68 2.07 -17.23 50.80
C LEU A 68 3.40 -16.45 50.81
N ALA A 69 3.70 -15.65 49.79
CA ALA A 69 4.92 -14.83 49.73
C ALA A 69 4.96 -13.79 50.88
N ALA A 70 3.83 -13.29 51.33
CA ALA A 70 3.74 -12.34 52.44
C ALA A 70 3.87 -12.98 53.81
N THR A 71 3.53 -14.26 53.96
CA THR A 71 3.44 -14.94 55.27
C THR A 71 4.55 -15.95 55.52
N VAL A 72 5.12 -16.55 54.50
CA VAL A 72 6.16 -17.57 54.62
C VAL A 72 7.54 -16.94 54.41
N THR A 73 8.20 -16.61 55.53
CA THR A 73 9.53 -15.97 55.55
C THR A 73 10.67 -16.94 55.87
N ALA A 74 10.36 -18.22 56.19
CA ALA A 74 11.36 -19.20 56.67
C ALA A 74 11.79 -20.21 55.61
N ASP A 75 13.14 -20.38 55.43
CA ASP A 75 13.80 -21.47 54.69
C ASP A 75 13.54 -22.85 55.34
N PRO A 76 13.39 -23.94 54.61
CA PRO A 76 13.86 -24.28 53.27
C PRO A 76 12.76 -24.41 52.19
N TRP A 77 11.49 -24.14 52.47
CA TRP A 77 10.35 -24.36 51.56
C TRP A 77 10.09 -23.24 50.51
N PRO A 78 10.61 -22.01 50.67
CA PRO A 78 10.25 -20.90 49.74
C PRO A 78 10.58 -21.18 48.29
N GLY A 79 11.70 -21.79 47.99
CA GLY A 79 12.13 -21.99 46.61
C GLY A 79 11.26 -22.93 45.75
N LEU A 80 10.81 -24.05 46.33
CA LEU A 80 9.95 -25.01 45.59
C LEU A 80 8.52 -24.45 45.44
N VAL A 81 7.97 -23.92 46.53
CA VAL A 81 6.62 -23.32 46.53
C VAL A 81 6.54 -22.16 45.52
N GLN A 82 7.54 -21.29 45.55
CA GLN A 82 7.64 -20.18 44.61
C GLN A 82 7.64 -20.64 43.13
N ARG A 83 8.43 -21.67 42.79
CA ARG A 83 8.50 -22.24 41.44
C ARG A 83 7.15 -22.86 41.02
N VAL A 84 6.51 -23.59 41.90
CA VAL A 84 5.20 -24.21 41.61
C VAL A 84 4.16 -23.11 41.26
N PHE A 85 4.09 -22.03 42.06
CA PHE A 85 3.15 -20.93 41.80
C PHE A 85 3.54 -20.11 40.59
N GLN A 86 4.85 -19.94 40.26
CA GLN A 86 5.30 -19.32 39.03
C GLN A 86 4.81 -20.10 37.81
N ILE A 87 5.02 -21.44 37.79
CA ILE A 87 4.59 -22.30 36.69
C ILE A 87 3.06 -22.31 36.60
N ALA A 88 2.36 -22.42 37.71
CA ALA A 88 0.90 -22.38 37.75
C ALA A 88 0.35 -21.06 37.20
N THR A 89 0.99 -19.93 37.55
CA THR A 89 0.63 -18.60 37.03
C THR A 89 0.89 -18.48 35.53
N ILE A 90 2.05 -18.97 35.03
CA ILE A 90 2.38 -19.02 33.59
C ILE A 90 1.33 -19.86 32.85
N GLY A 91 1.00 -21.06 33.36
CA GLY A 91 -0.01 -21.94 32.78
C GLY A 91 -1.41 -21.33 32.77
N ALA A 92 -1.81 -20.70 33.88
CA ALA A 92 -3.10 -20.02 33.98
C ALA A 92 -3.17 -18.78 33.04
N ALA A 93 -2.10 -18.01 32.92
CA ALA A 93 -2.01 -16.90 31.96
C ALA A 93 -2.09 -17.38 30.51
N ALA A 94 -1.37 -18.45 30.16
CA ALA A 94 -1.44 -19.08 28.85
C ALA A 94 -2.87 -19.59 28.55
N TRP A 95 -3.55 -20.16 29.55
CA TRP A 95 -4.96 -20.57 29.39
C TRP A 95 -5.91 -19.40 29.15
N VAL A 96 -5.71 -18.26 29.84
CA VAL A 96 -6.50 -17.03 29.59
C VAL A 96 -6.27 -16.54 28.16
N ILE A 97 -5.01 -16.46 27.70
CA ILE A 97 -4.67 -16.02 26.34
C ILE A 97 -5.26 -16.99 25.29
N GLY A 98 -5.11 -18.30 25.50
CA GLY A 98 -5.72 -19.32 24.61
C GLY A 98 -7.25 -19.22 24.55
N SER A 99 -7.90 -18.97 25.70
CA SER A 99 -9.35 -18.77 25.77
C SER A 99 -9.81 -17.49 25.08
N LEU A 100 -8.96 -16.45 25.04
CA LEU A 100 -9.21 -15.22 24.29
C LEU A 100 -9.25 -15.48 22.78
N PHE A 101 -8.34 -16.30 22.25
CA PHE A 101 -8.39 -16.69 20.84
C PHE A 101 -9.65 -17.50 20.49
N VAL A 102 -10.10 -18.39 21.39
CA VAL A 102 -11.37 -19.11 21.22
C VAL A 102 -12.57 -18.15 21.24
N PHE A 103 -12.54 -17.16 22.12
CA PHE A 103 -13.58 -16.13 22.18
C PHE A 103 -13.62 -15.30 20.87
N LEU A 104 -12.48 -14.90 20.31
CA LEU A 104 -12.42 -14.17 19.04
C LEU A 104 -12.96 -14.99 17.87
N GLU A 105 -12.70 -16.30 17.83
CA GLU A 105 -13.29 -17.23 16.85
C GLU A 105 -14.83 -17.29 17.00
N ASP A 106 -15.35 -17.47 18.22
CA ASP A 106 -16.78 -17.51 18.49
C ASP A 106 -17.47 -16.19 18.08
N LEU A 107 -16.81 -15.06 18.35
CA LEU A 107 -17.32 -13.72 17.99
C LEU A 107 -17.40 -13.55 16.46
N GLY A 108 -16.39 -13.98 15.74
CA GLY A 108 -16.40 -14.00 14.29
C GLY A 108 -17.50 -14.91 13.72
N ALA A 109 -17.67 -16.10 14.31
CA ALA A 109 -18.69 -17.05 13.88
C ALA A 109 -20.13 -16.55 14.09
N GLU A 110 -20.42 -15.80 15.18
CA GLU A 110 -21.75 -15.21 15.42
C GLU A 110 -22.10 -14.11 14.42
N ARG A 111 -21.14 -13.30 14.04
CA ARG A 111 -21.36 -12.18 13.11
C ARG A 111 -21.71 -12.64 11.68
N TYR A 112 -21.30 -13.86 11.31
CA TYR A 112 -21.54 -14.47 9.98
C TYR A 112 -22.63 -15.58 10.01
N ARG A 113 -23.45 -15.65 11.06
CA ARG A 113 -24.66 -16.51 11.08
C ARG A 113 -25.74 -15.88 10.18
N THR A 114 -25.64 -16.15 8.91
CA THR A 114 -26.72 -15.89 7.96
C THR A 114 -27.31 -17.24 7.55
N ASP A 115 -28.60 -17.40 7.84
CA ASP A 115 -29.42 -18.56 7.47
C ASP A 115 -29.74 -18.54 5.94
N THR A 116 -28.79 -18.22 5.10
CA THR A 116 -28.96 -18.21 3.65
C THR A 116 -28.32 -19.46 3.03
N ALA A 117 -28.99 -20.00 2.00
CA ALA A 117 -28.67 -21.28 1.35
C ALA A 117 -27.28 -21.37 0.69
N ASP A 118 -26.55 -20.25 0.47
CA ASP A 118 -25.20 -20.24 -0.07
C ASP A 118 -24.14 -19.90 0.98
N ASN A 119 -23.73 -20.93 1.72
CA ASN A 119 -22.84 -20.81 2.89
C ASN A 119 -21.35 -21.00 2.58
N ARG A 120 -20.92 -20.89 1.31
CA ARG A 120 -19.51 -21.15 0.93
C ARG A 120 -18.54 -20.16 1.57
N ARG A 121 -18.91 -18.88 1.64
CA ARG A 121 -18.07 -17.83 2.29
C ARG A 121 -17.94 -18.04 3.80
N ALA A 122 -19.02 -18.35 4.49
CA ALA A 122 -19.03 -18.57 5.94
C ALA A 122 -18.19 -19.81 6.32
N ARG A 123 -18.24 -20.88 5.53
CA ARG A 123 -17.48 -22.10 5.74
C ARG A 123 -15.97 -21.87 5.56
N ARG A 124 -15.57 -21.12 4.52
CA ARG A 124 -14.17 -20.72 4.27
C ARG A 124 -13.61 -19.88 5.40
N LEU A 125 -14.33 -18.86 5.85
CA LEU A 125 -13.94 -18.00 6.97
C LEU A 125 -13.77 -18.80 8.27
N ARG A 126 -14.70 -19.72 8.58
CA ARG A 126 -14.60 -20.57 9.77
C ARG A 126 -13.35 -21.46 9.75
N THR A 127 -13.01 -22.05 8.61
CA THR A 127 -11.78 -22.85 8.48
C THR A 127 -10.54 -21.99 8.70
N GLN A 128 -10.48 -20.79 8.13
CA GLN A 128 -9.37 -19.87 8.31
C GLN A 128 -9.20 -19.46 9.78
N MET A 129 -10.28 -19.08 10.47
CA MET A 129 -10.27 -18.74 11.89
C MET A 129 -9.80 -19.90 12.77
N THR A 130 -10.24 -21.13 12.46
CA THR A 130 -9.78 -22.33 13.18
C THR A 130 -8.28 -22.59 13.01
N ILE A 131 -7.73 -22.37 11.81
CA ILE A 131 -6.29 -22.52 11.57
C ILE A 131 -5.51 -21.45 12.34
N ILE A 132 -5.90 -20.19 12.25
CA ILE A 132 -5.28 -19.06 12.98
C ILE A 132 -5.28 -19.33 14.49
N ARG A 133 -6.40 -19.78 15.05
CA ARG A 133 -6.50 -20.17 16.46
C ARG A 133 -5.50 -21.28 16.82
N ARG A 134 -5.42 -22.35 16.02
CA ARG A 134 -4.52 -23.45 16.31
C ARG A 134 -3.06 -23.00 16.35
N VAL A 135 -2.66 -22.17 15.39
CA VAL A 135 -1.29 -21.60 15.33
C VAL A 135 -1.05 -20.67 16.53
N ALA A 136 -2.00 -19.79 16.86
CA ALA A 136 -1.88 -18.88 18.00
C ALA A 136 -1.79 -19.64 19.33
N VAL A 137 -2.64 -20.65 19.54
CA VAL A 137 -2.60 -21.48 20.75
C VAL A 137 -1.27 -22.26 20.83
N ALA A 138 -0.78 -22.82 19.72
CA ALA A 138 0.51 -23.50 19.69
C ALA A 138 1.66 -22.55 20.08
N ALA A 139 1.67 -21.32 19.56
CA ALA A 139 2.65 -20.29 19.95
C ALA A 139 2.59 -19.96 21.43
N VAL A 140 1.38 -19.77 21.99
CA VAL A 140 1.19 -19.52 23.43
C VAL A 140 1.72 -20.68 24.27
N VAL A 141 1.46 -21.92 23.86
CA VAL A 141 1.96 -23.12 24.57
C VAL A 141 3.49 -23.17 24.54
N VAL A 142 4.12 -22.93 23.39
CA VAL A 142 5.59 -22.90 23.28
C VAL A 142 6.20 -21.81 24.19
N ILE A 143 5.61 -20.62 24.21
CA ILE A 143 6.05 -19.52 25.06
C ILE A 143 5.86 -19.90 26.55
N ALA A 144 4.76 -20.50 26.92
CA ALA A 144 4.49 -20.95 28.29
C ALA A 144 5.48 -22.03 28.76
N ILE A 145 5.81 -22.97 27.87
CA ILE A 145 6.84 -24.00 28.16
C ILE A 145 8.20 -23.33 28.35
N GLY A 146 8.61 -22.45 27.42
CA GLY A 146 9.91 -21.75 27.55
C GLY A 146 9.99 -20.92 28.81
N ALA A 147 8.92 -20.16 29.14
CA ALA A 147 8.84 -19.37 30.38
C ALA A 147 8.87 -20.26 31.62
N SER A 148 8.23 -21.43 31.60
CA SER A 148 8.27 -22.40 32.71
C SER A 148 9.64 -23.00 32.89
N LEU A 149 10.38 -23.31 31.81
CA LEU A 149 11.76 -23.80 31.88
C LEU A 149 12.71 -22.77 32.50
N LEU A 150 12.49 -21.47 32.28
CA LEU A 150 13.30 -20.43 32.89
C LEU A 150 13.24 -20.39 34.43
N THR A 151 12.20 -21.00 35.04
CA THR A 151 12.05 -21.07 36.48
C THR A 151 13.02 -22.09 37.14
N PHE A 152 13.55 -23.01 36.32
CA PHE A 152 14.49 -24.03 36.80
C PHE A 152 15.93 -23.67 36.43
N PRO A 153 16.88 -23.59 37.38
CA PRO A 153 18.27 -23.22 37.12
C PRO A 153 18.92 -24.17 36.08
N GLU A 154 18.66 -25.48 36.17
CA GLU A 154 19.24 -26.50 35.31
C GLU A 154 18.70 -26.45 33.89
N ALA A 155 17.45 -25.99 33.69
CA ALA A 155 16.79 -25.90 32.40
C ALA A 155 16.74 -24.48 31.81
N ARG A 156 17.33 -23.50 32.52
CA ARG A 156 17.28 -22.08 32.15
C ARG A 156 17.85 -21.79 30.78
N THR A 157 18.95 -22.43 30.43
CA THR A 157 19.58 -22.30 29.11
C THR A 157 18.69 -22.84 28.01
N ALA A 158 18.03 -23.97 28.24
CA ALA A 158 17.09 -24.57 27.29
C ALA A 158 15.84 -23.68 27.10
N GLY A 159 15.31 -23.15 28.21
CA GLY A 159 14.17 -22.19 28.16
C GLY A 159 14.53 -20.91 27.41
N ALA A 160 15.71 -20.34 27.68
CA ALA A 160 16.20 -19.17 26.98
C ALA A 160 16.41 -19.40 25.48
N SER A 161 17.00 -20.54 25.13
CA SER A 161 17.20 -20.95 23.72
C SER A 161 15.87 -21.12 22.99
N LEU A 162 14.87 -21.77 23.63
CA LEU A 162 13.54 -21.95 23.05
C LEU A 162 12.84 -20.59 22.80
N LEU A 163 12.89 -19.65 23.77
CA LEU A 163 12.31 -18.34 23.62
C LEU A 163 13.06 -17.48 22.59
N ALA A 164 14.40 -17.58 22.54
CA ALA A 164 15.19 -16.90 21.52
C ALA A 164 14.83 -17.41 20.11
N SER A 165 14.72 -18.73 19.93
CA SER A 165 14.29 -19.33 18.66
C SER A 165 12.88 -18.90 18.27
N ALA A 166 11.94 -18.87 19.22
CA ALA A 166 10.59 -18.37 19.00
C ALA A 166 10.59 -16.86 18.62
N GLY A 167 11.49 -16.07 19.22
CA GLY A 167 11.71 -14.67 18.87
C GLY A 167 12.18 -14.49 17.42
N VAL A 168 13.19 -15.24 17.00
CA VAL A 168 13.69 -15.23 15.61
C VAL A 168 12.57 -15.65 14.64
N LEU A 169 11.84 -16.73 14.95
CA LEU A 169 10.71 -17.19 14.13
C LEU A 169 9.62 -16.11 14.01
N SER A 170 9.36 -15.37 15.10
CA SER A 170 8.40 -14.26 15.11
C SER A 170 8.81 -13.11 14.19
N ILE A 171 10.12 -12.78 14.13
CA ILE A 171 10.65 -11.78 13.20
C ILE A 171 10.45 -12.25 11.76
N VAL A 172 10.82 -13.50 11.45
CA VAL A 172 10.66 -14.07 10.11
C VAL A 172 9.18 -14.09 9.69
N ALA A 173 8.29 -14.51 10.59
CA ALA A 173 6.85 -14.51 10.34
C ALA A 173 6.29 -13.08 10.16
N GLY A 174 6.79 -12.11 10.94
CA GLY A 174 6.44 -10.70 10.81
C GLY A 174 6.85 -10.12 9.46
N LEU A 175 8.07 -10.39 9.00
CA LEU A 175 8.55 -9.99 7.68
C LEU A 175 7.72 -10.65 6.55
N ALA A 176 7.39 -11.94 6.71
CA ALA A 176 6.54 -12.63 5.74
C ALA A 176 5.10 -12.06 5.66
N ALA A 177 4.58 -11.53 6.76
CA ALA A 177 3.26 -10.92 6.84
C ALA A 177 3.25 -9.41 6.51
N GLN A 178 4.41 -8.78 6.33
CA GLN A 178 4.59 -7.33 6.20
C GLN A 178 3.74 -6.74 5.07
N SER A 179 3.72 -7.35 3.90
CA SER A 179 2.96 -6.83 2.75
C SER A 179 1.45 -6.80 3.02
N SER A 180 0.91 -7.84 3.64
CA SER A 180 -0.52 -7.91 4.01
C SER A 180 -0.87 -6.85 5.05
N LEU A 181 0.01 -6.65 6.03
CA LEU A 181 -0.19 -5.65 7.08
C LEU A 181 -0.12 -4.23 6.53
N THR A 182 0.82 -3.97 5.61
CA THR A 182 0.95 -2.67 4.91
C THR A 182 -0.35 -2.34 4.16
N ASN A 183 -0.96 -3.29 3.46
CA ASN A 183 -2.23 -3.07 2.78
C ASN A 183 -3.38 -2.73 3.75
N ILE A 184 -3.45 -3.39 4.90
CA ILE A 184 -4.47 -3.09 5.92
C ILE A 184 -4.30 -1.68 6.47
N PHE A 185 -3.06 -1.27 6.80
CA PHE A 185 -2.78 0.10 7.25
C PHE A 185 -3.08 1.13 6.17
N ALA A 186 -2.71 0.85 4.92
CA ALA A 186 -3.02 1.71 3.79
C ALA A 186 -4.53 1.86 3.60
N GLY A 187 -5.30 0.76 3.66
CA GLY A 187 -6.77 0.80 3.57
C GLY A 187 -7.40 1.59 4.71
N MET A 188 -6.86 1.46 5.91
CA MET A 188 -7.29 2.27 7.05
C MET A 188 -6.97 3.77 6.82
N GLN A 189 -5.76 4.08 6.34
CA GLN A 189 -5.35 5.44 6.01
C GLN A 189 -6.25 6.06 4.92
N LEU A 190 -6.56 5.32 3.86
CA LEU A 190 -7.47 5.76 2.80
C LEU A 190 -8.87 6.08 3.35
N ALA A 191 -9.40 5.23 4.25
CA ALA A 191 -10.70 5.42 4.86
C ALA A 191 -10.80 6.68 5.74
N PHE A 192 -9.67 7.16 6.31
CA PHE A 192 -9.64 8.36 7.15
C PHE A 192 -9.15 9.62 6.44
N SER A 193 -8.43 9.49 5.30
CA SER A 193 -7.81 10.64 4.62
C SER A 193 -8.66 11.22 3.50
N ASP A 194 -9.75 10.55 3.10
CA ASP A 194 -10.54 10.90 1.91
C ASP A 194 -9.68 11.12 0.65
N ALA A 195 -8.56 10.41 0.54
CA ALA A 195 -7.65 10.55 -0.60
C ALA A 195 -8.32 10.09 -1.91
N ILE A 196 -9.16 9.08 -1.82
CA ILE A 196 -10.03 8.56 -2.88
C ILE A 196 -11.43 8.27 -2.30
N ARG A 197 -12.46 8.39 -3.13
CA ARG A 197 -13.86 8.10 -2.78
C ARG A 197 -14.45 7.14 -3.80
N LEU A 198 -15.54 6.49 -3.42
CA LEU A 198 -16.37 5.75 -4.39
C LEU A 198 -16.83 6.71 -5.47
N ASP A 199 -16.92 6.22 -6.68
CA ASP A 199 -17.27 6.95 -7.90
C ASP A 199 -16.25 8.01 -8.37
N ASP A 200 -15.11 8.19 -7.70
CA ASP A 200 -14.02 9.03 -8.22
C ASP A 200 -13.52 8.51 -9.57
N VAL A 201 -13.32 9.44 -10.51
CA VAL A 201 -12.66 9.15 -11.79
C VAL A 201 -11.15 9.30 -11.61
N VAL A 202 -10.43 8.23 -11.89
CA VAL A 202 -8.98 8.14 -11.68
C VAL A 202 -8.25 7.64 -12.92
N ILE A 203 -6.99 8.03 -13.05
CA ILE A 203 -6.04 7.37 -13.95
C ILE A 203 -4.99 6.69 -13.10
N VAL A 204 -4.91 5.38 -13.24
CA VAL A 204 -3.98 4.51 -12.54
C VAL A 204 -3.26 3.65 -13.57
N GLU A 205 -1.92 3.66 -13.58
CA GLU A 205 -1.10 2.91 -14.54
C GLU A 205 -1.50 3.15 -16.02
N THR A 206 -1.82 4.39 -16.39
CA THR A 206 -2.30 4.79 -17.72
C THR A 206 -3.74 4.37 -18.07
N GLU A 207 -4.40 3.59 -17.21
CA GLU A 207 -5.78 3.17 -17.40
C GLU A 207 -6.74 4.18 -16.76
N TRP A 208 -7.74 4.60 -17.52
CA TRP A 208 -8.79 5.49 -17.08
C TRP A 208 -10.00 4.68 -16.58
N GLY A 209 -10.50 5.03 -15.40
CA GLY A 209 -11.62 4.33 -14.81
C GLY A 209 -12.24 5.04 -13.62
N ARG A 210 -13.22 4.37 -13.00
CA ARG A 210 -13.96 4.86 -11.84
C ARG A 210 -13.78 3.91 -10.66
N ILE A 211 -13.60 4.45 -9.46
CA ILE A 211 -13.52 3.65 -8.23
C ILE A 211 -14.87 2.98 -7.97
N GLU A 212 -14.92 1.64 -8.07
CA GLU A 212 -16.12 0.83 -7.86
C GLU A 212 -16.23 0.31 -6.40
N GLU A 213 -15.10 -0.09 -5.81
CA GLU A 213 -15.06 -0.66 -4.47
C GLU A 213 -13.75 -0.29 -3.76
N ILE A 214 -13.85 0.07 -2.49
CA ILE A 214 -12.70 0.30 -1.60
C ILE A 214 -12.81 -0.67 -0.43
N THR A 215 -11.82 -1.58 -0.30
CA THR A 215 -11.70 -2.49 0.84
C THR A 215 -10.47 -2.16 1.67
N LEU A 216 -10.25 -2.89 2.76
CA LEU A 216 -9.04 -2.72 3.57
C LEU A 216 -7.75 -3.19 2.87
N THR A 217 -7.85 -4.08 1.87
CA THR A 217 -6.68 -4.72 1.25
C THR A 217 -6.54 -4.47 -0.24
N TYR A 218 -7.60 -4.08 -0.90
CA TYR A 218 -7.62 -3.78 -2.33
C TYR A 218 -8.67 -2.71 -2.67
N VAL A 219 -8.47 -2.06 -3.79
CA VAL A 219 -9.40 -1.13 -4.44
C VAL A 219 -9.73 -1.69 -5.82
N VAL A 220 -10.98 -1.63 -6.23
CA VAL A 220 -11.44 -2.02 -7.57
C VAL A 220 -11.74 -0.77 -8.37
N VAL A 221 -11.09 -0.66 -9.52
CA VAL A 221 -11.32 0.40 -10.51
C VAL A 221 -12.04 -0.21 -11.70
N HIS A 222 -13.24 0.25 -11.98
CA HIS A 222 -14.00 -0.12 -13.16
C HIS A 222 -13.51 0.71 -14.34
N LEU A 223 -12.89 0.07 -15.33
CA LEU A 223 -12.33 0.71 -16.50
C LEU A 223 -13.43 1.02 -17.53
N TRP A 224 -13.12 1.90 -18.48
CA TRP A 224 -14.02 2.32 -19.55
C TRP A 224 -14.50 1.19 -20.47
N ASP A 225 -13.74 0.08 -20.53
CA ASP A 225 -14.02 -1.10 -21.35
C ASP A 225 -14.63 -2.27 -20.55
N ASP A 226 -15.26 -1.98 -19.43
CA ASP A 226 -15.89 -2.95 -18.50
C ASP A 226 -14.94 -3.91 -17.77
N ARG A 227 -13.62 -3.82 -17.94
CA ARG A 227 -12.64 -4.52 -17.12
C ARG A 227 -12.61 -3.95 -15.71
N ARG A 228 -12.22 -4.78 -14.74
CA ARG A 228 -11.95 -4.36 -13.35
C ARG A 228 -10.47 -4.49 -13.08
N LEU A 229 -9.84 -3.36 -12.80
CA LEU A 229 -8.47 -3.30 -12.33
C LEU A 229 -8.48 -3.39 -10.80
N VAL A 230 -7.89 -4.45 -10.27
CA VAL A 230 -7.83 -4.68 -8.81
C VAL A 230 -6.42 -4.36 -8.33
N LEU A 231 -6.30 -3.35 -7.50
CA LEU A 231 -5.03 -2.84 -6.98
C LEU A 231 -4.96 -3.01 -5.47
N PRO A 232 -3.82 -3.37 -4.91
CA PRO A 232 -3.64 -3.37 -3.46
C PRO A 232 -3.77 -1.95 -2.91
N THR A 233 -4.34 -1.79 -1.71
CA THR A 233 -4.60 -0.45 -1.12
C THR A 233 -3.33 0.37 -0.92
N ASN A 234 -2.18 -0.28 -0.68
CA ASN A 234 -0.92 0.42 -0.53
C ASN A 234 -0.46 1.12 -1.83
N TYR A 235 -0.96 0.72 -2.99
CA TYR A 235 -0.69 1.41 -4.25
C TYR A 235 -1.07 2.89 -4.15
N PHE A 236 -2.28 3.19 -3.71
CA PHE A 236 -2.82 4.55 -3.59
C PHE A 236 -2.16 5.41 -2.51
N THR A 237 -1.36 4.80 -1.62
CA THR A 237 -0.60 5.53 -0.60
C THR A 237 0.88 5.70 -0.94
N THR A 238 1.40 4.91 -1.89
CA THR A 238 2.84 4.89 -2.21
C THR A 238 3.13 5.30 -3.65
N GLN A 239 2.17 5.15 -4.57
CA GLN A 239 2.33 5.49 -5.98
C GLN A 239 1.51 6.73 -6.35
N PRO A 240 2.03 7.58 -7.23
CA PRO A 240 1.25 8.70 -7.75
C PRO A 240 0.14 8.19 -8.67
N PHE A 241 -1.03 8.77 -8.56
CA PHE A 241 -2.18 8.58 -9.44
C PHE A 241 -2.88 9.92 -9.69
N GLN A 242 -3.68 10.01 -10.74
CA GLN A 242 -4.47 11.21 -11.02
C GLN A 242 -5.90 10.97 -10.53
N ASN A 243 -6.45 11.90 -9.75
CA ASN A 243 -7.85 11.93 -9.38
C ASN A 243 -8.48 13.16 -10.03
N TRP A 244 -9.41 12.92 -10.95
CA TRP A 244 -10.04 13.97 -11.75
C TRP A 244 -11.29 14.56 -11.11
N THR A 245 -11.80 13.95 -10.06
CA THR A 245 -13.05 14.37 -9.38
C THR A 245 -12.86 14.79 -7.93
N ARG A 246 -11.60 14.85 -7.44
CA ARG A 246 -11.29 15.11 -6.03
C ARG A 246 -11.93 16.37 -5.46
N THR A 247 -11.90 17.49 -6.21
CA THR A 247 -12.42 18.81 -5.78
C THR A 247 -13.63 19.24 -6.57
N GLY A 248 -13.83 18.70 -7.76
CA GLY A 248 -14.92 18.99 -8.66
C GLY A 248 -14.84 18.08 -9.87
N SER A 249 -15.92 17.97 -10.62
CA SER A 249 -15.98 17.15 -11.83
C SER A 249 -15.54 17.89 -13.09
N GLU A 250 -15.40 19.20 -13.02
CA GLU A 250 -15.09 20.07 -14.13
C GLU A 250 -13.62 20.00 -14.53
N LEU A 251 -13.36 19.75 -15.81
CA LEU A 251 -12.01 19.48 -16.28
C LEU A 251 -11.63 20.35 -17.50
N LEU A 252 -10.32 20.61 -17.61
CA LEU A 252 -9.68 21.20 -18.77
C LEU A 252 -9.00 20.10 -19.59
N GLY A 253 -9.32 20.00 -20.87
CA GLY A 253 -8.69 19.08 -21.80
C GLY A 253 -7.94 19.75 -22.91
N ALA A 254 -6.95 19.08 -23.46
CA ALA A 254 -6.19 19.52 -24.63
C ALA A 254 -6.46 18.64 -25.83
N VAL A 255 -6.59 19.27 -27.01
CA VAL A 255 -6.54 18.64 -28.31
C VAL A 255 -5.32 19.20 -29.02
N GLU A 256 -4.41 18.32 -29.46
CA GLU A 256 -3.20 18.70 -30.17
C GLU A 256 -3.29 18.24 -31.63
N LEU A 257 -2.85 19.12 -32.55
CA LEU A 257 -2.78 18.88 -33.98
C LEU A 257 -1.41 19.35 -34.49
N ASP A 258 -0.71 18.49 -35.19
CA ASP A 258 0.53 18.85 -35.89
C ASP A 258 0.20 19.19 -37.34
N LEU A 259 0.39 20.43 -37.75
CA LEU A 259 -0.03 20.99 -39.02
C LEU A 259 1.15 21.58 -39.81
N ASP A 260 0.92 21.88 -41.10
CA ASP A 260 1.94 22.52 -41.94
C ASP A 260 2.16 23.98 -41.51
N TRP A 261 3.35 24.54 -41.77
CA TRP A 261 3.73 25.93 -41.50
C TRP A 261 2.85 26.99 -42.15
N ARG A 262 2.01 26.61 -43.10
CA ARG A 262 1.07 27.49 -43.79
C ARG A 262 -0.29 27.59 -43.10
N VAL A 263 -0.47 26.93 -41.95
CA VAL A 263 -1.68 27.03 -41.15
C VAL A 263 -1.95 28.46 -40.71
N SER A 264 -3.20 28.89 -40.72
CA SER A 264 -3.63 30.17 -40.14
C SER A 264 -4.30 29.94 -38.78
N PRO A 265 -3.59 30.18 -37.64
CA PRO A 265 -4.18 30.01 -36.33
C PRO A 265 -5.38 30.93 -36.06
N GLU A 266 -5.42 32.12 -36.71
CA GLU A 266 -6.52 33.08 -36.58
C GLU A 266 -7.81 32.48 -37.12
N ARG A 267 -7.80 31.95 -38.32
CA ARG A 267 -8.97 31.31 -38.96
C ARG A 267 -9.44 30.08 -38.17
N MET A 268 -8.49 29.32 -37.63
CA MET A 268 -8.81 28.19 -36.74
C MET A 268 -9.45 28.61 -35.44
N ARG A 269 -9.08 29.78 -34.85
CA ARG A 269 -9.73 30.33 -33.64
C ARG A 269 -11.20 30.72 -33.91
N GLU A 270 -11.45 31.39 -35.03
CA GLU A 270 -12.79 31.75 -35.44
C GLU A 270 -13.68 30.51 -35.59
N GLU A 271 -13.19 29.50 -36.27
CA GLU A 271 -13.91 28.23 -36.44
C GLU A 271 -14.10 27.49 -35.12
N LEU A 272 -13.07 27.46 -34.25
CA LEU A 272 -13.19 26.86 -32.91
C LEU A 272 -14.34 27.52 -32.11
N HIS A 273 -14.44 28.85 -32.09
CA HIS A 273 -15.53 29.54 -31.40
C HIS A 273 -16.88 29.17 -31.97
N ARG A 274 -17.02 29.16 -33.31
CA ARG A 274 -18.25 28.80 -33.98
C ARG A 274 -18.72 27.38 -33.62
N MET A 275 -17.83 26.38 -33.71
CA MET A 275 -18.21 24.99 -33.44
C MET A 275 -18.52 24.74 -31.97
N LEU A 276 -17.89 25.46 -31.05
CA LEU A 276 -18.15 25.33 -29.62
C LEU A 276 -19.51 25.92 -29.22
N GLU A 277 -19.98 26.94 -29.92
CA GLU A 277 -21.33 27.49 -29.71
C GLU A 277 -22.43 26.55 -30.21
N GLU A 278 -22.13 25.66 -31.18
CA GLU A 278 -23.04 24.69 -31.75
C GLU A 278 -23.24 23.43 -30.87
N THR A 279 -22.44 23.23 -29.83
CA THR A 279 -22.46 22.00 -29.02
C THR A 279 -22.81 22.27 -27.55
N ASP A 280 -23.57 21.36 -26.94
CA ASP A 280 -23.87 21.36 -25.50
C ASP A 280 -22.78 20.67 -24.65
N LEU A 281 -21.72 20.13 -25.26
CA LEU A 281 -20.62 19.48 -24.55
C LEU A 281 -19.71 20.48 -23.85
N TRP A 282 -19.63 21.71 -24.36
CA TRP A 282 -18.79 22.77 -23.80
C TRP A 282 -19.47 23.51 -22.66
N ASP A 283 -18.78 23.66 -21.54
CA ASP A 283 -19.28 24.36 -20.34
C ASP A 283 -19.07 25.87 -20.35
N ARG A 284 -18.55 26.42 -21.45
CA ARG A 284 -18.34 27.87 -21.71
C ARG A 284 -17.31 28.56 -20.79
N ARG A 285 -16.47 27.81 -20.05
CA ARG A 285 -15.45 28.41 -19.19
C ARG A 285 -14.17 28.76 -19.95
N THR A 286 -13.65 27.85 -20.72
CA THR A 286 -12.37 28.02 -21.42
C THR A 286 -12.43 27.50 -22.85
N SER A 287 -11.97 28.33 -23.79
CA SER A 287 -11.75 28.00 -25.19
C SER A 287 -10.51 28.76 -25.67
N VAL A 288 -9.38 28.09 -25.80
CA VAL A 288 -8.09 28.69 -26.19
C VAL A 288 -7.43 27.86 -27.27
N LEU A 289 -6.98 28.51 -28.34
CA LEU A 289 -6.16 27.90 -29.36
C LEU A 289 -4.81 28.64 -29.46
N GLN A 290 -3.72 27.90 -29.30
CA GLN A 290 -2.36 28.41 -29.30
C GLN A 290 -1.42 27.54 -30.14
N VAL A 291 -0.41 28.17 -30.73
CA VAL A 291 0.77 27.47 -31.22
C VAL A 291 1.67 27.18 -30.01
N THR A 292 1.99 25.92 -29.75
CA THR A 292 2.83 25.53 -28.62
C THR A 292 4.21 25.07 -29.02
N ASP A 293 4.38 24.67 -30.29
CA ASP A 293 5.68 24.23 -30.80
C ASP A 293 5.73 24.44 -32.33
N ALA A 294 6.94 24.60 -32.88
CA ALA A 294 7.18 24.81 -34.29
C ALA A 294 8.50 24.16 -34.71
N THR A 295 8.61 22.87 -34.50
CA THR A 295 9.81 22.06 -34.74
C THR A 295 9.51 20.83 -35.61
N GLY A 296 10.55 20.18 -36.15
CA GLY A 296 10.40 18.92 -36.89
C GLY A 296 9.63 19.04 -38.23
N GLY A 297 9.48 20.24 -38.78
CA GLY A 297 8.74 20.46 -40.02
C GLY A 297 7.27 20.71 -39.86
N PHE A 298 6.74 20.76 -38.60
CA PHE A 298 5.34 20.99 -38.26
C PHE A 298 5.19 22.14 -37.29
N VAL A 299 3.96 22.68 -37.27
CA VAL A 299 3.48 23.63 -36.25
C VAL A 299 2.48 22.89 -35.37
N ARG A 300 2.75 22.80 -34.08
CA ARG A 300 1.85 22.16 -33.11
C ARG A 300 0.83 23.17 -32.60
N ILE A 301 -0.42 22.90 -32.92
CA ILE A 301 -1.57 23.67 -32.44
C ILE A 301 -2.16 22.92 -31.25
N ARG A 302 -2.31 23.60 -30.12
CA ARG A 302 -2.98 23.10 -28.93
C ARG A 302 -4.29 23.86 -28.73
N VAL A 303 -5.40 23.11 -28.67
CA VAL A 303 -6.72 23.63 -28.29
C VAL A 303 -7.02 23.19 -26.86
N LEU A 304 -7.33 24.14 -25.98
CA LEU A 304 -7.77 23.89 -24.61
C LEU A 304 -9.28 24.16 -24.53
N VAL A 305 -10.02 23.19 -24.03
CA VAL A 305 -11.48 23.28 -23.83
C VAL A 305 -11.85 22.69 -22.46
N THR A 306 -12.91 23.18 -21.87
CA THR A 306 -13.43 22.72 -20.59
C THR A 306 -14.78 22.03 -20.75
N ALA A 307 -15.06 21.05 -19.90
CA ALA A 307 -16.35 20.38 -19.82
C ALA A 307 -16.72 20.11 -18.36
N LYS A 308 -18.00 19.85 -18.12
CA LYS A 308 -18.59 19.63 -16.79
C LYS A 308 -18.10 18.35 -16.09
N ASP A 309 -17.68 17.35 -16.85
CA ASP A 309 -17.20 16.06 -16.33
C ASP A 309 -16.29 15.34 -17.34
N ALA A 310 -15.64 14.27 -16.88
CA ALA A 310 -14.65 13.52 -17.63
C ALA A 310 -15.21 12.85 -18.90
N PRO A 311 -16.37 12.16 -18.89
CA PRO A 311 -16.98 11.61 -20.12
C PRO A 311 -17.29 12.71 -21.14
N THR A 312 -17.95 13.79 -20.71
CA THR A 312 -18.26 14.92 -21.58
C THR A 312 -17.00 15.57 -22.16
N LEU A 313 -15.92 15.66 -21.37
CA LEU A 313 -14.63 16.17 -21.86
C LEU A 313 -14.04 15.27 -22.94
N PHE A 314 -14.13 13.96 -22.77
CA PHE A 314 -13.65 13.02 -23.78
C PHE A 314 -14.40 13.22 -25.09
N ASP A 315 -15.74 13.26 -25.04
CA ASP A 315 -16.59 13.48 -26.22
C ASP A 315 -16.33 14.84 -26.87
N LEU A 316 -16.19 15.90 -26.05
CA LEU A 316 -15.85 17.23 -26.55
C LEU A 316 -14.51 17.27 -27.28
N ARG A 317 -13.50 16.58 -26.75
CA ARG A 317 -12.17 16.49 -27.42
C ARG A 317 -12.26 15.75 -28.74
N CYS A 318 -13.06 14.69 -28.83
CA CYS A 318 -13.32 13.98 -30.09
C CYS A 318 -14.05 14.89 -31.07
N TYR A 319 -15.14 15.53 -30.64
CA TYR A 319 -15.90 16.47 -31.44
C TYR A 319 -15.03 17.60 -32.02
N VAL A 320 -14.23 18.26 -31.16
CA VAL A 320 -13.34 19.34 -31.61
C VAL A 320 -12.30 18.84 -32.61
N ARG A 321 -11.72 17.65 -32.37
CA ARG A 321 -10.73 17.05 -33.29
C ARG A 321 -11.34 16.75 -34.65
N GLU A 322 -12.48 16.09 -34.67
CA GLU A 322 -13.15 15.68 -35.89
C GLU A 322 -13.60 16.91 -36.72
N ARG A 323 -14.20 17.90 -36.05
CA ARG A 323 -14.67 19.12 -36.72
C ARG A 323 -13.50 19.95 -37.27
N LEU A 324 -12.41 20.11 -36.52
CA LEU A 324 -11.22 20.85 -36.99
C LEU A 324 -10.55 20.12 -38.17
N VAL A 325 -10.45 18.79 -38.13
CA VAL A 325 -9.87 18.01 -39.22
C VAL A 325 -10.73 18.15 -40.49
N SER A 326 -12.05 18.06 -40.37
CA SER A 326 -12.95 18.23 -41.53
C SER A 326 -12.88 19.66 -42.09
N TRP A 327 -12.90 20.67 -41.21
CA TRP A 327 -12.81 22.07 -41.61
C TRP A 327 -11.48 22.37 -42.31
N LEU A 328 -10.33 21.87 -41.78
CA LEU A 328 -9.03 22.02 -42.43
C LEU A 328 -9.01 21.38 -43.82
N HIS A 329 -9.60 20.21 -43.97
CA HIS A 329 -9.67 19.55 -45.27
C HIS A 329 -10.46 20.37 -46.29
N GLU A 330 -11.59 20.96 -45.91
CA GLU A 330 -12.49 21.70 -46.78
C GLU A 330 -12.02 23.13 -47.06
N ASN A 331 -11.53 23.83 -46.03
CA ASN A 331 -11.28 25.29 -46.08
C ASN A 331 -9.80 25.70 -46.09
N ASP A 332 -8.90 24.81 -45.64
CA ASP A 332 -7.46 25.11 -45.60
C ASP A 332 -6.58 23.86 -45.85
N PRO A 333 -6.74 23.20 -47.01
CA PRO A 333 -6.03 21.95 -47.31
C PRO A 333 -4.51 22.13 -47.42
N VAL A 334 -4.02 23.38 -47.47
CA VAL A 334 -2.58 23.68 -47.49
C VAL A 334 -1.97 23.57 -46.10
N ALA A 335 -2.79 23.65 -45.02
CA ALA A 335 -2.37 23.48 -43.63
C ALA A 335 -2.20 22.00 -43.22
N LEU A 336 -2.66 21.06 -44.04
CA LEU A 336 -2.47 19.64 -43.76
C LEU A 336 -0.99 19.25 -43.83
N PRO A 337 -0.53 18.32 -43.01
CA PRO A 337 0.87 17.88 -42.94
C PRO A 337 1.39 17.42 -44.30
N ARG A 338 2.55 17.92 -44.72
CA ARG A 338 3.22 17.53 -45.96
C ARG A 338 4.68 17.23 -45.71
N GLN A 339 5.16 16.19 -46.35
CA GLN A 339 6.60 15.93 -46.41
C GLN A 339 7.20 16.74 -47.56
N ARG A 340 8.20 17.56 -47.23
CA ARG A 340 9.01 18.25 -48.25
C ARG A 340 10.24 17.41 -48.52
N VAL A 341 10.31 16.85 -49.72
CA VAL A 341 11.47 16.09 -50.16
C VAL A 341 12.21 16.94 -51.20
N GLU A 342 13.39 17.37 -50.88
CA GLU A 342 14.29 18.00 -51.83
C GLU A 342 15.15 16.89 -52.48
N MET A 343 14.90 16.64 -53.78
CA MET A 343 15.72 15.71 -54.53
C MET A 343 16.92 16.47 -55.08
N GLU A 344 18.07 16.26 -54.45
CA GLU A 344 19.33 16.74 -54.98
C GLU A 344 19.63 15.96 -56.29
N ARG A 345 19.56 16.66 -57.43
CA ARG A 345 20.01 16.09 -58.69
C ARG A 345 21.53 15.96 -58.58
N GLU A 346 22.05 14.74 -58.78
CA GLU A 346 23.49 14.49 -58.83
C GLU A 346 24.14 15.54 -59.76
N PRO A 347 25.05 16.36 -59.24
CA PRO A 347 25.66 17.39 -60.08
C PRO A 347 26.40 16.76 -61.21
N ALA A 348 26.21 17.28 -62.44
CA ALA A 348 27.08 16.95 -63.60
C ALA A 348 28.54 17.07 -63.17
N PRO A 349 29.46 16.18 -63.64
CA PRO A 349 30.85 16.06 -63.13
C PRO A 349 31.51 17.41 -63.04
N ALA A 350 31.95 17.73 -61.83
CA ALA A 350 32.41 19.03 -61.41
C ALA A 350 33.60 19.49 -62.13
N ALA A 351 33.55 20.71 -62.61
CA ALA A 351 34.74 21.53 -62.84
C ALA A 351 35.55 21.65 -61.56
N THR A 352 36.87 21.43 -61.64
CA THR A 352 37.88 21.45 -60.58
C THR A 352 37.61 22.39 -59.42
N PRO A 353 37.74 21.93 -58.15
CA PRO A 353 37.39 22.71 -56.95
C PRO A 353 38.41 23.87 -56.78
N ARG A 354 37.84 25.06 -56.70
CA ARG A 354 38.62 26.21 -56.14
C ARG A 354 38.75 25.90 -54.61
N ARG A 355 40.01 25.77 -54.16
CA ARG A 355 40.34 25.75 -52.72
C ARG A 355 39.82 27.02 -52.07
N HIS A 356 38.70 26.90 -51.34
CA HIS A 356 38.33 27.89 -50.32
C HIS A 356 39.13 27.57 -49.07
N GLY A 357 39.72 28.61 -48.49
CA GLY A 357 40.46 28.50 -47.25
C GLY A 357 39.62 27.84 -46.19
N SER A 358 40.20 26.90 -45.45
CA SER A 358 39.55 26.20 -44.37
C SER A 358 39.16 27.18 -43.25
N SER A 359 37.94 27.63 -43.22
CA SER A 359 37.32 28.04 -41.96
C SER A 359 37.01 26.77 -41.18
N ALA A 360 37.53 26.65 -39.98
CA ALA A 360 37.22 25.54 -39.11
C ALA A 360 35.70 25.48 -38.94
N PRO A 361 35.07 24.28 -38.92
CA PRO A 361 33.62 24.17 -38.73
C PRO A 361 33.25 24.80 -37.40
N ASP A 362 32.18 25.57 -37.39
CA ASP A 362 31.58 26.12 -36.18
C ASP A 362 31.13 24.96 -35.28
N ASN A 363 31.83 24.75 -34.18
CA ASN A 363 31.49 23.77 -33.17
C ASN A 363 30.74 24.44 -32.04
N LEU A 364 30.01 23.66 -31.26
CA LEU A 364 29.22 24.15 -30.13
C LEU A 364 30.02 25.01 -29.12
N PHE A 365 31.36 24.85 -29.14
CA PHE A 365 32.29 25.51 -28.24
C PHE A 365 33.31 26.40 -29.00
N SER A 366 33.13 26.69 -30.30
CA SER A 366 33.94 27.56 -31.08
C SER A 366 33.06 28.61 -31.80
N GLY A 367 33.51 29.85 -31.89
CA GLY A 367 32.76 30.93 -32.55
C GLY A 367 32.91 32.28 -31.87
N ASP A 368 33.17 32.32 -30.58
CA ASP A 368 33.58 33.50 -29.84
C ASP A 368 34.61 33.15 -28.74
N GLU A 369 35.28 34.17 -28.21
CA GLU A 369 36.34 34.01 -27.20
C GLU A 369 35.87 33.29 -25.92
N ARG A 370 34.62 33.53 -25.49
CA ARG A 370 33.99 32.87 -24.32
C ARG A 370 33.58 31.42 -24.59
N SER A 371 33.24 31.07 -25.82
CA SER A 371 32.97 29.70 -26.25
C SER A 371 34.25 28.86 -26.30
N ASN A 372 35.38 29.47 -26.75
CA ASN A 372 36.67 28.83 -26.74
C ASN A 372 37.21 28.58 -25.32
N GLU A 373 37.02 29.51 -24.38
CA GLU A 373 37.35 29.31 -22.98
C GLU A 373 36.53 28.16 -22.33
N ARG A 374 35.23 28.07 -22.65
CA ARG A 374 34.40 26.93 -22.19
C ARG A 374 34.85 25.61 -22.79
N GLY A 375 35.16 25.60 -24.10
CA GLY A 375 35.70 24.43 -24.79
C GLY A 375 37.00 23.93 -24.16
N ALA A 376 37.89 24.83 -23.78
CA ALA A 376 39.16 24.50 -23.13
C ALA A 376 38.97 23.87 -21.74
N MET A 377 37.92 24.24 -20.98
CA MET A 377 37.60 23.63 -19.69
C MET A 377 37.15 22.16 -19.82
N PHE A 378 36.54 21.79 -20.92
CA PHE A 378 36.04 20.43 -21.14
C PHE A 378 36.99 19.52 -21.91
N THR A 379 37.84 20.06 -22.82
CA THR A 379 38.82 19.29 -23.57
C THR A 379 40.06 18.94 -22.75
N GLY A 380 40.34 19.63 -21.65
CA GLY A 380 41.50 19.34 -20.77
C GLY A 380 41.36 18.10 -19.89
N LEU A 381 40.21 17.42 -19.87
CA LEU A 381 39.91 16.31 -18.93
C LEU A 381 39.80 14.92 -19.57
N ILE A 382 39.86 14.79 -20.91
CA ILE A 382 39.79 13.47 -21.57
C ILE A 382 40.76 13.44 -22.75
N ASP A 383 41.97 12.92 -22.53
CA ASP A 383 42.86 12.52 -23.61
C ASP A 383 42.39 11.17 -24.17
N LEU A 384 41.61 11.22 -25.26
CA LEU A 384 41.07 10.04 -25.94
C LEU A 384 42.12 9.20 -26.68
N ARG A 385 43.43 9.52 -26.57
CA ARG A 385 44.49 8.74 -27.19
C ARG A 385 44.87 7.48 -26.43
N ASP A 386 44.45 7.33 -25.16
CA ASP A 386 44.77 6.20 -24.29
C ASP A 386 43.64 5.20 -24.10
N THR A 387 42.63 5.15 -24.94
CA THR A 387 41.65 4.07 -24.90
C THR A 387 42.25 2.82 -25.55
N PRO A 388 42.46 1.70 -24.81
CA PRO A 388 42.94 0.46 -25.40
C PRO A 388 41.89 -0.07 -26.39
N LYS A 389 42.33 -0.35 -27.62
CA LYS A 389 41.49 -0.98 -28.64
C LYS A 389 40.87 -2.26 -28.08
N ARG A 390 39.59 -2.23 -27.85
CA ARG A 390 38.79 -3.39 -27.41
C ARG A 390 38.78 -4.41 -28.56
N ASN A 391 39.56 -5.49 -28.41
CA ASN A 391 39.53 -6.63 -29.28
C ASN A 391 38.12 -7.26 -29.24
N THR A 392 37.33 -7.01 -30.25
CA THR A 392 36.08 -7.76 -30.50
C THR A 392 36.46 -9.09 -31.14
N PRO A 393 36.14 -10.26 -30.53
CA PRO A 393 36.34 -11.54 -31.18
C PRO A 393 35.41 -11.67 -32.40
N LYS A 394 35.96 -11.99 -33.56
CA LYS A 394 35.20 -12.37 -34.76
C LYS A 394 34.31 -13.57 -34.43
N ARG A 395 33.01 -13.37 -34.48
CA ARG A 395 32.02 -14.45 -34.39
C ARG A 395 31.96 -15.15 -35.73
N GLU A 396 32.58 -16.33 -35.82
CA GLU A 396 32.41 -17.25 -36.95
C GLU A 396 30.98 -17.76 -36.98
N LEU A 397 30.30 -17.61 -38.11
CA LEU A 397 28.99 -18.19 -38.39
C LEU A 397 29.17 -19.67 -38.76
N PRO A 398 28.35 -20.59 -38.24
CA PRO A 398 28.38 -21.99 -38.67
C PRO A 398 27.83 -22.14 -40.09
N PRO A 399 28.28 -23.17 -40.84
CA PRO A 399 27.84 -23.41 -42.20
C PRO A 399 26.37 -23.82 -42.24
N ARG A 400 25.67 -23.39 -43.28
CA ARG A 400 24.31 -23.83 -43.62
C ARG A 400 24.43 -25.18 -44.32
N ASP A 401 23.73 -26.16 -43.76
CA ASP A 401 23.14 -27.29 -44.48
C ASP A 401 21.64 -27.15 -44.48
#